data_59ce31a0ae272c741d515dd3992ddd81
#
_entry.id   59ce31a0ae272c741d515dd3992ddd81
#
_cell.length_a   1.000
_cell.length_b   1.000
_cell.length_c   1.000
_cell.angle_alpha   90.00
_cell.angle_beta   90.00
_cell.angle_gamma   90.00
#
_symmetry.space_group_name_H-M   'P 1'
#
loop_
_entity.id
_entity.type
_entity.pdbx_description
1 polymer ?
#
loop_
_entity_poly.entity_id
_entity_poly.type
_entity_poly.pdbx_seq_one_letter_code
_entity_poly.pdbx_strand_id
1 'polypeptide(L)'
;MSDREKAKQRTQMLKQVREKHKDTVARTQELLKEQKKIYREINQAIKGEPKTVPEIAQEIGLPTHVVLWNLTALIKYGTISESEMSGEYFLYTNTEEKDK
;
A
#
# COMPACT_ATOMS: atom_id res chain seq x y z
N MET A 1 2.02 37.72 27.51
CA MET A 1 2.85 37.53 26.30
C MET A 1 2.61 38.65 25.33
N SER A 2 3.68 39.24 24.82
CA SER A 2 3.56 40.23 23.78
C SER A 2 3.26 39.54 22.42
N ASP A 3 2.65 40.27 21.50
CA ASP A 3 2.33 39.75 20.17
C ASP A 3 3.59 39.33 19.39
N ARG A 4 4.73 39.95 19.66
CA ARG A 4 6.03 39.59 19.06
C ARG A 4 6.51 38.22 19.52
N GLU A 5 6.32 37.84 20.76
CA GLU A 5 6.72 36.52 21.25
C GLU A 5 5.85 35.41 20.66
N LYS A 6 4.55 35.66 20.53
CA LYS A 6 3.65 34.74 19.89
C LYS A 6 4.03 34.53 18.39
N ALA A 7 4.39 35.60 17.69
CA ALA A 7 4.82 35.52 16.30
C ALA A 7 6.12 34.74 16.16
N LYS A 8 7.10 34.93 17.07
CA LYS A 8 8.35 34.16 17.08
C LYS A 8 8.10 32.68 17.31
N GLN A 9 7.26 32.33 18.27
CA GLN A 9 6.92 30.95 18.54
C GLN A 9 6.26 30.28 17.35
N ARG A 10 5.32 30.94 16.68
CA ARG A 10 4.68 30.43 15.46
C ARG A 10 5.69 30.19 14.34
N THR A 11 6.62 31.13 14.14
CA THR A 11 7.65 31.00 13.10
C THR A 11 8.57 29.80 13.37
N GLN A 12 8.97 29.62 14.64
CA GLN A 12 9.79 28.46 15.03
C GLN A 12 9.05 27.15 14.84
N MET A 13 7.79 27.08 15.21
CA MET A 13 6.97 25.88 15.01
C MET A 13 6.81 25.56 13.52
N LEU A 14 6.58 26.56 12.70
CA LEU A 14 6.47 26.38 11.24
C LEU A 14 7.76 25.86 10.63
N LYS A 15 8.92 26.36 11.09
CA LYS A 15 10.21 25.83 10.63
C LYS A 15 10.41 24.38 11.00
N GLN A 16 10.08 23.99 12.24
CA GLN A 16 10.18 22.60 12.69
C GLN A 16 9.24 21.68 11.90
N VAL A 17 8.02 22.12 11.65
CA VAL A 17 7.05 21.37 10.87
C VAL A 17 7.55 21.18 9.44
N ARG A 18 8.13 22.22 8.81
CA ARG A 18 8.67 22.12 7.47
C ARG A 18 9.84 21.13 7.36
N GLU A 19 10.75 21.13 8.34
CA GLU A 19 11.87 20.19 8.37
C GLU A 19 11.37 18.75 8.54
N LYS A 20 10.45 18.53 9.47
CA LYS A 20 9.81 17.22 9.65
C LYS A 20 9.05 16.78 8.40
N HIS A 21 8.41 17.72 7.72
CA HIS A 21 7.64 17.42 6.51
C HIS A 21 8.54 16.96 5.36
N LYS A 22 9.74 17.53 5.20
CA LYS A 22 10.71 17.08 4.20
C LYS A 22 11.12 15.64 4.42
N ASP A 23 11.44 15.28 5.66
CA ASP A 23 11.79 13.89 6.02
C ASP A 23 10.62 12.95 5.78
N THR A 24 9.40 13.38 6.11
CA THR A 24 8.19 12.58 5.89
C THR A 24 7.93 12.35 4.40
N VAL A 25 8.13 13.37 3.56
CA VAL A 25 7.95 13.23 2.10
C VAL A 25 8.95 12.23 1.52
N ALA A 26 10.23 12.29 1.93
CA ALA A 26 11.25 11.35 1.46
C ALA A 26 10.90 9.92 1.86
N ARG A 27 10.51 9.68 3.12
CA ARG A 27 10.08 8.36 3.60
C ARG A 27 8.84 7.87 2.87
N THR A 28 7.88 8.76 2.62
CA THR A 28 6.66 8.43 1.88
C THR A 28 6.98 8.00 0.46
N GLN A 29 7.93 8.65 -0.21
CA GLN A 29 8.35 8.25 -1.54
C GLN A 29 9.00 6.87 -1.57
N GLU A 30 9.83 6.54 -0.59
CA GLU A 30 10.42 5.21 -0.46
C GLU A 30 9.35 4.14 -0.21
N LEU A 31 8.40 4.42 0.68
CA LEU A 31 7.29 3.52 0.97
C LEU A 31 6.42 3.31 -0.28
N LEU A 32 6.18 4.34 -1.06
CA LEU A 32 5.42 4.23 -2.30
C LEU A 32 6.13 3.36 -3.34
N LYS A 33 7.46 3.45 -3.43
CA LYS A 33 8.26 2.60 -4.32
C LYS A 33 8.17 1.14 -3.92
N GLU A 34 8.31 0.85 -2.61
CA GLU A 34 8.18 -0.50 -2.07
C GLU A 34 6.77 -1.03 -2.29
N GLN A 35 5.76 -0.20 -2.07
CA GLN A 35 4.36 -0.56 -2.26
C GLN A 35 4.07 -0.89 -3.72
N LYS A 36 4.58 -0.11 -4.67
CA LYS A 36 4.44 -0.38 -6.09
C LYS A 36 5.09 -1.70 -6.48
N LYS A 37 6.24 -2.00 -5.90
CA LYS A 37 6.94 -3.26 -6.13
C LYS A 37 6.09 -4.44 -5.63
N ILE A 38 5.54 -4.33 -4.42
CA ILE A 38 4.67 -5.36 -3.85
C ILE A 38 3.43 -5.56 -4.72
N TYR A 39 2.79 -4.49 -5.15
CA TYR A 39 1.62 -4.55 -6.04
C TYR A 39 1.94 -5.28 -7.34
N ARG A 40 3.10 -5.01 -7.92
CA ARG A 40 3.56 -5.67 -9.14
C ARG A 40 3.79 -7.16 -8.92
N GLU A 41 4.42 -7.53 -7.81
CA GLU A 41 4.65 -8.92 -7.45
C GLU A 41 3.35 -9.68 -7.24
N ILE A 42 2.38 -9.06 -6.56
CA ILE A 42 1.05 -9.65 -6.36
C ILE A 42 0.35 -9.86 -7.70
N ASN A 43 0.35 -8.85 -8.56
CA ASN A 43 -0.26 -8.95 -9.89
C ASN A 43 0.36 -10.05 -10.73
N GLN A 44 1.69 -10.21 -10.67
CA GLN A 44 2.38 -11.28 -11.37
C GLN A 44 2.03 -12.65 -10.81
N ALA A 45 1.89 -12.76 -9.48
CA ALA A 45 1.57 -14.02 -8.82
C ALA A 45 0.19 -14.54 -9.24
N ILE A 46 -0.78 -13.65 -9.43
CA ILE A 46 -2.15 -14.03 -9.81
C ILE A 46 -2.40 -13.96 -11.31
N LYS A 47 -1.41 -13.56 -12.09
CA LYS A 47 -1.53 -13.48 -13.54
C LYS A 47 -1.69 -14.88 -14.15
N GLY A 48 -2.82 -15.10 -14.78
CA GLY A 48 -3.15 -16.38 -15.42
C GLY A 48 -3.76 -17.42 -14.50
N GLU A 49 -3.65 -17.27 -13.18
CA GLU A 49 -4.22 -18.23 -12.23
C GLU A 49 -4.64 -17.53 -10.94
N PRO A 50 -5.91 -17.62 -10.54
CA PRO A 50 -6.34 -17.08 -9.25
C PRO A 50 -5.65 -17.80 -8.08
N LYS A 51 -5.30 -17.02 -7.04
CA LYS A 51 -4.61 -17.57 -5.86
C LYS A 51 -5.19 -16.98 -4.58
N THR A 52 -5.03 -17.73 -3.49
CA THR A 52 -5.41 -17.29 -2.15
C THR A 52 -4.31 -16.44 -1.52
N VAL A 53 -4.64 -15.75 -0.41
CA VAL A 53 -3.66 -14.93 0.32
C VAL A 53 -2.43 -15.76 0.74
N PRO A 54 -2.58 -16.94 1.38
CA PRO A 54 -1.40 -17.73 1.75
C PRO A 54 -0.55 -18.16 0.56
N GLU A 55 -1.16 -18.49 -0.56
CA GLU A 55 -0.42 -18.89 -1.77
C GLU A 55 0.38 -17.72 -2.32
N ILE A 56 -0.21 -16.52 -2.39
CA ILE A 56 0.49 -15.32 -2.83
C ILE A 56 1.63 -14.99 -1.86
N ALA A 57 1.36 -15.03 -0.56
CA ALA A 57 2.35 -14.73 0.48
C ALA A 57 3.57 -15.64 0.36
N GLN A 58 3.35 -16.93 0.13
CA GLN A 58 4.43 -17.90 -0.04
C GLN A 58 5.24 -17.62 -1.30
N GLU A 59 4.57 -17.28 -2.38
CA GLU A 59 5.22 -17.03 -3.68
C GLU A 59 6.09 -15.77 -3.66
N ILE A 60 5.60 -14.68 -3.06
CA ILE A 60 6.36 -13.42 -3.02
C ILE A 60 7.23 -13.27 -1.79
N GLY A 61 7.12 -14.21 -0.82
CA GLY A 61 7.95 -14.21 0.37
C GLY A 61 7.62 -13.15 1.41
N LEU A 62 6.34 -12.76 1.52
CA LEU A 62 5.86 -11.79 2.49
C LEU A 62 4.88 -12.43 3.48
N PRO A 63 4.73 -11.84 4.69
CA PRO A 63 3.72 -12.31 5.63
C PRO A 63 2.30 -12.16 5.07
N THR A 64 1.40 -13.05 5.46
CA THR A 64 0.01 -13.07 5.00
C THR A 64 -0.72 -11.76 5.30
N HIS A 65 -0.49 -11.17 6.47
CA HIS A 65 -1.16 -9.90 6.84
C HIS A 65 -0.74 -8.74 5.95
N VAL A 66 0.51 -8.73 5.50
CA VAL A 66 1.01 -7.70 4.56
C VAL A 66 0.36 -7.89 3.20
N VAL A 67 0.29 -9.13 2.71
CA VAL A 67 -0.35 -9.46 1.43
C VAL A 67 -1.83 -9.09 1.47
N LEU A 68 -2.54 -9.45 2.52
CA LEU A 68 -3.96 -9.13 2.67
C LEU A 68 -4.20 -7.62 2.66
N TRP A 69 -3.36 -6.87 3.35
CA TRP A 69 -3.46 -5.41 3.41
C TRP A 69 -3.30 -4.79 2.02
N ASN A 70 -2.29 -5.24 1.28
CA ASN A 70 -2.05 -4.77 -0.08
C ASN A 70 -3.16 -5.20 -1.05
N LEU A 71 -3.67 -6.43 -0.92
CA LEU A 71 -4.79 -6.92 -1.71
C LEU A 71 -6.04 -6.06 -1.49
N THR A 72 -6.34 -5.71 -0.25
CA THR A 72 -7.47 -4.85 0.08
C THR A 72 -7.37 -3.50 -0.64
N ALA A 73 -6.17 -2.92 -0.67
CA ALA A 73 -5.93 -1.66 -1.38
C ALA A 73 -6.12 -1.83 -2.89
N LEU A 74 -5.60 -2.92 -3.46
CA LEU A 74 -5.72 -3.19 -4.90
C LEU A 74 -7.16 -3.46 -5.32
N ILE A 75 -7.95 -4.10 -4.48
CA ILE A 75 -9.39 -4.28 -4.70
C ILE A 75 -10.10 -2.93 -4.73
N LYS A 76 -9.72 -2.04 -3.79
CA LYS A 76 -10.26 -0.69 -3.71
C LYS A 76 -9.96 0.13 -4.96
N TYR A 77 -8.78 -0.06 -5.55
CA TYR A 77 -8.39 0.60 -6.79
C TYR A 77 -8.99 -0.05 -8.04
N GLY A 78 -9.62 -1.22 -7.89
CA GLY A 78 -10.24 -1.92 -9.00
C GLY A 78 -9.27 -2.74 -9.85
N THR A 79 -8.04 -2.93 -9.41
CA THR A 79 -7.02 -3.71 -10.13
C THR A 79 -7.20 -5.21 -9.94
N ILE A 80 -7.63 -5.61 -8.75
CA ILE A 80 -7.82 -7.01 -8.35
C ILE A 80 -9.25 -7.17 -7.85
N SER A 81 -9.85 -8.33 -8.08
CA SER A 81 -11.16 -8.67 -7.56
C SER A 81 -11.14 -10.03 -6.87
N GLU A 82 -12.06 -10.22 -5.93
CA GLU A 82 -12.29 -11.50 -5.30
C GLU A 82 -13.06 -12.40 -6.27
N SER A 83 -12.60 -13.63 -6.36
CA SER A 83 -13.22 -14.65 -7.20
C SER A 83 -13.92 -15.69 -6.32
N GLU A 84 -13.82 -16.95 -6.64
CA GLU A 84 -14.44 -18.02 -5.88
C GLU A 84 -13.70 -18.27 -4.55
N MET A 85 -14.37 -18.91 -3.59
CA MET A 85 -13.73 -19.33 -2.35
C MET A 85 -13.03 -20.66 -2.54
N SER A 86 -11.82 -20.76 -1.98
CA SER A 86 -11.08 -22.00 -1.90
C SER A 86 -10.78 -22.28 -0.41
N GLY A 87 -11.57 -23.13 0.21
CA GLY A 87 -11.50 -23.37 1.64
C GLY A 87 -11.97 -22.15 2.43
N GLU A 88 -11.13 -21.64 3.31
CA GLU A 88 -11.44 -20.47 4.15
C GLU A 88 -11.07 -19.13 3.50
N TYR A 89 -10.44 -19.16 2.35
CA TYR A 89 -9.90 -17.95 1.70
C TYR A 89 -10.52 -17.74 0.33
N PHE A 90 -10.67 -16.46 -0.03
CA PHE A 90 -11.06 -16.11 -1.38
C PHE A 90 -9.88 -16.27 -2.33
N LEU A 91 -10.18 -16.63 -3.57
CA LEU A 91 -9.23 -16.54 -4.67
C LEU A 91 -9.25 -15.13 -5.23
N TYR A 92 -8.08 -14.59 -5.51
CA TYR A 92 -7.93 -13.25 -6.06
C TYR A 92 -7.48 -13.34 -7.51
N THR A 93 -8.08 -12.51 -8.35
CA THR A 93 -7.79 -12.48 -9.78
C THR A 93 -7.62 -11.05 -10.26
N ASN A 94 -6.86 -10.88 -11.33
CA ASN A 94 -6.66 -9.57 -11.94
C ASN A 94 -7.90 -9.19 -12.75
N THR A 95 -8.46 -7.99 -12.49
CA THR A 95 -9.66 -7.53 -13.18
C THR A 95 -9.44 -7.32 -14.68
N GLU A 96 -8.21 -6.97 -15.09
CA GLU A 96 -7.88 -6.79 -16.49
C GLU A 96 -8.01 -8.09 -17.30
N GLU A 97 -7.75 -9.23 -16.67
CA GLU A 97 -7.91 -10.54 -17.31
C GLU A 97 -9.39 -10.95 -17.41
N LYS A 98 -10.23 -10.44 -16.52
CA LYS A 98 -11.67 -10.73 -16.52
C LYS A 98 -12.41 -10.06 -17.68
N ASP A 99 -11.93 -8.92 -18.17
CA ASP A 99 -12.55 -8.16 -19.23
C ASP A 99 -12.19 -8.69 -20.63
N LYS A 100 -11.41 -9.75 -20.66
CA LYS A 100 -11.11 -10.48 -21.88
C LYS A 100 -11.96 -11.76 -21.94
#